data_300dc6be0df3f9ed0b874516278d7315
#
_entry.id   300dc6be0df3f9ed0b874516278d7315
#
_cell.length_a   1.000
_cell.length_b   1.000
_cell.length_c   1.000
_cell.angle_alpha   90.00
_cell.angle_beta   90.00
_cell.angle_gamma   90.00
#
_symmetry.space_group_name_H-M   'P 1'
#
loop_
_entity.id
_entity.type
_entity.pdbx_description
1 polymer ?
#
loop_
_entity_poly.entity_id
_entity_poly.type
_entity_poly.pdbx_seq_one_letter_code
_entity_poly.pdbx_strand_id
1 'polypeptide(L)'
;MKTLKLLIGFILIGVFTTSCIVEDGFADPIDSISLETLITDYDLWYVDYHSTTGSGDVPFMSIAFTLTFSNGNLYANNNMVDIGVTGNGYGIEIGHYNTYNKTLEIDHALDGANDFEVIQTSGNGLKLVSLNTNVTYYLEGYFKSSFDYDQIFYENIEYFLQEYVGWEKTFASATGVINEFDNENYLAFTPENLTTFYSSEDDLGMNIDLINWDYVGGYEVFDVEGYEN
;
A
#
# COMPACT_ATOMS: atom_id res chain seq x y z
N MET A 1 39.89 57.83 -35.32
CA MET A 1 38.66 57.60 -34.52
C MET A 1 37.92 56.28 -34.77
N LYS A 2 38.13 55.58 -35.89
CA LYS A 2 37.46 54.26 -36.16
C LYS A 2 38.12 53.08 -35.43
N THR A 3 39.42 53.14 -35.14
CA THR A 3 40.17 52.08 -34.48
C THR A 3 39.96 52.00 -32.98
N LEU A 4 39.62 53.11 -32.33
CA LEU A 4 39.34 53.18 -30.88
C LEU A 4 38.00 52.51 -30.52
N LYS A 5 37.02 52.60 -31.41
CA LYS A 5 35.67 51.95 -31.19
C LYS A 5 35.74 50.43 -31.33
N LEU A 6 36.64 49.90 -32.13
CA LEU A 6 36.88 48.46 -32.28
C LEU A 6 37.55 47.85 -31.05
N LEU A 7 38.46 48.59 -30.44
CA LEU A 7 39.18 48.11 -29.25
C LEU A 7 38.27 48.01 -27.99
N ILE A 8 37.30 48.96 -27.87
CA ILE A 8 36.32 48.95 -26.77
C ILE A 8 35.31 47.79 -26.95
N GLY A 9 34.97 47.48 -28.20
CA GLY A 9 34.10 46.32 -28.49
C GLY A 9 34.72 44.98 -28.15
N PHE A 10 36.03 44.83 -28.33
CA PHE A 10 36.74 43.58 -27.98
C PHE A 10 36.94 43.39 -26.46
N ILE A 11 37.10 44.50 -25.72
CA ILE A 11 37.21 44.46 -24.25
C ILE A 11 35.87 44.10 -23.62
N LEU A 12 34.73 44.46 -24.21
CA LEU A 12 33.40 44.14 -23.71
C LEU A 12 33.03 42.67 -23.95
N ILE A 13 33.57 42.02 -24.98
CA ILE A 13 33.31 40.60 -25.28
C ILE A 13 34.14 39.68 -24.38
N GLY A 14 35.30 40.17 -23.87
CA GLY A 14 36.19 39.40 -23.00
C GLY A 14 35.71 39.24 -21.55
N VAL A 15 34.68 40.01 -21.13
CA VAL A 15 34.22 39.98 -19.72
C VAL A 15 33.11 38.99 -19.47
N PHE A 16 32.50 38.37 -20.54
CA PHE A 16 31.41 37.44 -20.41
C PHE A 16 31.79 35.95 -20.48
N THR A 17 33.06 35.60 -20.49
CA THR A 17 33.51 34.19 -20.60
C THR A 17 34.10 33.63 -19.31
N THR A 18 33.96 34.29 -18.18
CA THR A 18 34.16 33.62 -16.89
C THR A 18 32.82 33.26 -16.29
N SER A 19 32.07 32.42 -16.97
CA SER A 19 31.18 31.53 -16.28
C SER A 19 32.06 30.57 -15.50
N CYS A 20 32.33 30.88 -14.26
CA CYS A 20 32.72 29.87 -13.30
C CYS A 20 31.58 28.86 -13.27
N ILE A 21 31.79 27.72 -13.89
CA ILE A 21 31.17 26.51 -13.43
C ILE A 21 31.75 26.31 -12.05
N VAL A 22 31.10 26.85 -11.05
CA VAL A 22 31.23 26.34 -9.70
C VAL A 22 30.56 24.94 -9.85
N GLU A 23 31.37 23.91 -10.06
CA GLU A 23 30.97 22.60 -9.59
C GLU A 23 30.81 22.81 -8.09
N ASP A 24 29.56 23.04 -7.69
CA ASP A 24 29.14 22.90 -6.31
C ASP A 24 29.30 21.44 -5.93
N GLY A 25 30.57 21.09 -5.69
CA GLY A 25 30.93 19.88 -4.94
C GLY A 25 30.63 20.05 -3.44
N PHE A 26 29.75 20.95 -3.08
CA PHE A 26 29.01 20.91 -1.84
C PHE A 26 27.71 20.16 -2.15
N ALA A 27 27.79 18.85 -2.17
CA ALA A 27 26.70 18.11 -1.57
C ALA A 27 26.53 18.77 -0.20
N ASP A 28 25.49 19.60 -0.03
CA ASP A 28 25.01 19.90 1.29
C ASP A 28 24.96 18.57 2.03
N PRO A 29 25.58 18.45 3.21
CA PRO A 29 25.20 17.43 4.13
C PRO A 29 23.81 17.83 4.64
N ILE A 30 22.81 17.73 3.82
CA ILE A 30 21.50 17.35 4.31
C ILE A 30 21.83 16.01 4.92
N ASP A 31 21.83 15.96 6.25
CA ASP A 31 21.87 14.72 7.01
C ASP A 31 20.85 13.81 6.34
N SER A 32 21.32 12.96 5.45
CA SER A 32 20.44 11.99 4.80
C SER A 32 20.09 11.05 5.94
N ILE A 33 18.88 11.25 6.48
CA ILE A 33 18.30 10.36 7.46
C ILE A 33 18.54 8.96 6.93
N SER A 34 19.16 8.10 7.74
CA SER A 34 19.39 6.72 7.32
C SER A 34 18.05 6.06 7.00
N LEU A 35 18.03 5.11 6.08
CA LEU A 35 16.79 4.38 5.78
C LEU A 35 16.23 3.72 7.05
N GLU A 36 17.09 3.17 7.90
CA GLU A 36 16.70 2.63 9.20
C GLU A 36 15.96 3.66 10.06
N THR A 37 16.50 4.88 10.17
CA THR A 37 15.83 5.95 10.91
C THR A 37 14.50 6.31 10.28
N LEU A 38 14.43 6.40 8.95
CA LEU A 38 13.22 6.77 8.23
C LEU A 38 12.07 5.75 8.46
N ILE A 39 12.34 4.46 8.34
CA ILE A 39 11.30 3.42 8.49
C ILE A 39 10.91 3.18 9.94
N THR A 40 11.75 3.59 10.91
CA THR A 40 11.48 3.47 12.36
C THR A 40 10.99 4.78 13.00
N ASP A 41 10.80 5.86 12.22
CA ASP A 41 10.33 7.17 12.71
C ASP A 41 8.86 7.14 13.14
N TYR A 42 8.10 6.20 12.62
CA TYR A 42 6.70 5.95 12.96
C TYR A 42 6.54 4.60 13.64
N ASP A 43 5.51 4.49 14.50
CA ASP A 43 5.21 3.25 15.22
C ASP A 43 4.75 2.14 14.26
N LEU A 44 4.03 2.52 13.21
CA LEU A 44 3.55 1.62 12.18
C LEU A 44 3.34 2.35 10.85
N TRP A 45 3.33 1.58 9.76
CA TRP A 45 3.08 2.03 8.40
C TRP A 45 1.83 1.36 7.87
N TYR A 46 0.80 2.14 7.56
CA TYR A 46 -0.38 1.67 6.86
C TYR A 46 -0.04 1.40 5.39
N VAL A 47 -0.46 0.26 4.87
CA VAL A 47 -0.30 -0.11 3.46
C VAL A 47 -1.54 0.33 2.70
N ASP A 48 -1.41 1.37 1.89
CA ASP A 48 -2.49 1.87 1.04
C ASP A 48 -2.65 1.00 -0.20
N TYR A 49 -3.55 0.03 -0.14
CA TYR A 49 -3.81 -0.89 -1.24
C TYR A 49 -4.37 -0.20 -2.47
N HIS A 50 -5.21 0.81 -2.27
CA HIS A 50 -5.86 1.54 -3.36
C HIS A 50 -4.87 2.32 -4.21
N SER A 51 -3.73 2.70 -3.63
CA SER A 51 -2.63 3.36 -4.32
C SER A 51 -1.62 2.41 -4.94
N THR A 52 -1.72 1.09 -4.71
CA THR A 52 -0.80 0.09 -5.29
C THR A 52 -0.81 0.16 -6.82
N THR A 53 0.38 0.19 -7.42
CA THR A 53 0.54 0.31 -8.88
C THR A 53 1.49 -0.74 -9.43
N GLY A 54 1.39 -0.99 -10.74
CA GLY A 54 2.22 -1.96 -11.43
C GLY A 54 1.54 -3.29 -11.66
N SER A 55 2.31 -4.36 -11.75
CA SER A 55 1.81 -5.71 -12.01
C SER A 55 2.62 -6.76 -11.24
N GLY A 56 1.96 -7.85 -10.87
CA GLY A 56 2.50 -8.84 -9.96
C GLY A 56 2.29 -8.42 -8.50
N ASP A 57 2.65 -9.30 -7.60
CA ASP A 57 2.51 -9.12 -6.16
C ASP A 57 3.75 -9.60 -5.40
N VAL A 58 3.86 -9.16 -4.17
CA VAL A 58 4.70 -9.76 -3.14
C VAL A 58 3.75 -10.35 -2.12
N PRO A 59 3.70 -11.69 -1.93
CA PRO A 59 2.60 -12.35 -1.24
C PRO A 59 2.25 -11.77 0.13
N PHE A 60 3.25 -11.56 1.01
CA PHE A 60 2.96 -11.00 2.34
C PHE A 60 2.47 -9.53 2.28
N MET A 61 2.92 -8.76 1.29
CA MET A 61 2.47 -7.38 1.11
C MET A 61 1.02 -7.31 0.65
N SER A 62 0.53 -8.34 -0.04
CA SER A 62 -0.85 -8.39 -0.53
C SER A 62 -1.89 -8.58 0.59
N ILE A 63 -1.44 -9.00 1.79
CA ILE A 63 -2.32 -9.22 2.95
C ILE A 63 -1.94 -8.37 4.18
N ALA A 64 -0.84 -7.60 4.12
CA ALA A 64 -0.42 -6.76 5.23
C ALA A 64 -1.19 -5.44 5.21
N PHE A 65 -1.98 -5.16 6.25
CA PHE A 65 -2.64 -3.85 6.42
C PHE A 65 -1.71 -2.82 7.03
N THR A 66 -0.85 -3.26 7.95
CA THR A 66 0.19 -2.41 8.51
C THR A 66 1.50 -3.16 8.61
N LEU A 67 2.60 -2.43 8.52
CA LEU A 67 3.95 -2.90 8.78
C LEU A 67 4.56 -2.14 9.94
N THR A 68 5.27 -2.84 10.83
CA THR A 68 6.05 -2.23 11.91
C THR A 68 7.48 -2.76 11.86
N PHE A 69 8.43 -1.83 11.80
CA PHE A 69 9.87 -2.13 11.79
C PHE A 69 10.45 -1.86 13.17
N SER A 70 10.96 -2.89 13.84
CA SER A 70 11.51 -2.75 15.20
C SER A 70 12.65 -3.69 15.45
N ASN A 71 13.84 -3.15 15.74
CA ASN A 71 15.03 -3.90 16.13
C ASN A 71 15.39 -5.06 15.16
N GLY A 72 15.25 -4.83 13.86
CA GLY A 72 15.51 -5.81 12.81
C GLY A 72 14.39 -6.82 12.59
N ASN A 73 13.30 -6.76 13.36
CA ASN A 73 12.12 -7.60 13.18
C ASN A 73 11.02 -6.83 12.45
N LEU A 74 10.32 -7.54 11.58
CA LEU A 74 9.16 -7.04 10.84
C LEU A 74 7.89 -7.67 11.42
N TYR A 75 6.94 -6.78 11.76
CA TYR A 75 5.61 -7.16 12.22
C TYR A 75 4.57 -6.67 11.22
N ALA A 76 3.44 -7.37 11.13
CA ALA A 76 2.30 -6.97 10.31
C ALA A 76 0.98 -7.31 10.98
N ASN A 77 0.01 -6.43 10.79
CA ASN A 77 -1.40 -6.77 10.92
C ASN A 77 -1.84 -7.30 9.55
N ASN A 78 -2.09 -8.59 9.45
CA ASN A 78 -2.48 -9.29 8.24
C ASN A 78 -3.87 -9.96 8.35
N ASN A 79 -4.62 -9.60 9.38
CA ASN A 79 -5.98 -10.08 9.61
C ASN A 79 -6.76 -8.96 10.31
N MET A 80 -7.97 -8.69 9.84
CA MET A 80 -8.84 -7.67 10.43
C MET A 80 -9.42 -8.11 11.77
N VAL A 81 -9.60 -9.41 11.98
CA VAL A 81 -10.00 -9.93 13.29
C VAL A 81 -8.88 -9.64 14.28
N ASP A 82 -9.22 -8.94 15.36
CA ASP A 82 -8.28 -8.51 16.41
C ASP A 82 -7.20 -7.52 15.93
N ILE A 83 -7.38 -6.81 14.82
CA ILE A 83 -6.54 -5.67 14.45
C ILE A 83 -6.52 -4.66 15.60
N GLY A 84 -5.38 -4.10 15.90
CA GLY A 84 -5.20 -3.21 17.05
C GLY A 84 -5.01 -3.90 18.40
N VAL A 85 -5.32 -5.19 18.53
CA VAL A 85 -5.14 -5.98 19.77
C VAL A 85 -3.92 -6.89 19.69
N THR A 86 -3.79 -7.63 18.57
CA THR A 86 -2.68 -8.57 18.36
C THR A 86 -1.34 -7.84 18.40
N GLY A 87 -0.37 -8.38 19.15
CA GLY A 87 0.95 -7.78 19.32
C GLY A 87 0.90 -6.36 19.89
N ASN A 88 -0.10 -6.04 20.71
CA ASN A 88 -0.34 -4.69 21.21
C ASN A 88 -0.57 -3.67 20.07
N GLY A 89 -1.24 -4.10 18.98
CA GLY A 89 -1.55 -3.29 17.81
C GLY A 89 -0.50 -3.32 16.69
N TYR A 90 0.65 -3.91 16.93
CA TYR A 90 1.69 -4.04 15.88
C TYR A 90 1.51 -5.29 15.01
N GLY A 91 0.60 -6.18 15.40
CA GLY A 91 0.37 -7.44 14.70
C GLY A 91 1.31 -8.56 15.11
N ILE A 92 1.51 -9.51 14.21
CA ILE A 92 2.40 -10.67 14.40
C ILE A 92 3.76 -10.43 13.77
N GLU A 93 4.80 -11.06 14.30
CA GLU A 93 6.11 -11.10 13.66
C GLU A 93 6.03 -11.98 12.41
N ILE A 94 6.39 -11.40 11.26
CA ILE A 94 6.33 -12.06 9.96
C ILE A 94 7.71 -12.31 9.35
N GLY A 95 8.77 -11.79 9.94
CA GLY A 95 10.13 -11.95 9.45
C GLY A 95 11.10 -10.91 10.01
N HIS A 96 12.19 -10.76 9.30
CA HIS A 96 13.26 -9.83 9.64
C HIS A 96 13.48 -8.83 8.51
N TYR A 97 14.06 -7.67 8.83
CA TYR A 97 14.48 -6.72 7.82
C TYR A 97 15.91 -6.25 8.07
N ASN A 98 16.51 -5.78 7.01
CA ASN A 98 17.78 -5.07 7.01
C ASN A 98 17.70 -3.88 6.05
N THR A 99 18.55 -2.88 6.26
CA THR A 99 18.60 -1.71 5.40
C THR A 99 20.00 -1.50 4.84
N TYR A 100 20.09 -1.23 3.54
CA TYR A 100 21.34 -0.90 2.88
C TYR A 100 21.14 0.23 1.88
N ASN A 101 21.72 1.39 2.13
CA ASN A 101 21.48 2.63 1.37
C ASN A 101 19.98 2.97 1.31
N LYS A 102 19.35 2.80 0.14
CA LYS A 102 17.92 3.00 -0.09
C LYS A 102 17.14 1.69 -0.21
N THR A 103 17.80 0.57 -0.02
CA THR A 103 17.19 -0.75 -0.14
C THR A 103 16.76 -1.26 1.21
N LEU A 104 15.50 -1.67 1.30
CA LEU A 104 14.92 -2.43 2.39
C LEU A 104 14.90 -3.89 1.97
N GLU A 105 15.68 -4.71 2.66
CA GLU A 105 15.75 -6.15 2.47
C GLU A 105 14.85 -6.80 3.51
N ILE A 106 13.84 -7.56 3.09
CA ILE A 106 12.92 -8.28 3.96
C ILE A 106 13.11 -9.78 3.76
N ASP A 107 13.36 -10.51 4.83
CA ASP A 107 13.35 -11.97 4.87
C ASP A 107 12.07 -12.42 5.58
N HIS A 108 11.01 -12.63 4.79
CA HIS A 108 9.73 -13.08 5.30
C HIS A 108 9.76 -14.56 5.63
N ALA A 109 9.21 -14.93 6.79
CA ALA A 109 9.33 -16.28 7.35
C ALA A 109 8.77 -17.41 6.46
N LEU A 110 7.79 -17.09 5.58
CA LEU A 110 7.16 -18.06 4.67
C LEU A 110 7.54 -17.83 3.23
N ASP A 111 7.64 -16.55 2.78
CA ASP A 111 7.80 -16.19 1.37
C ASP A 111 9.27 -15.91 1.00
N GLY A 112 10.18 -15.94 2.00
CA GLY A 112 11.61 -15.71 1.78
C GLY A 112 11.98 -14.25 1.50
N ALA A 113 13.09 -14.05 0.81
CA ALA A 113 13.69 -12.73 0.61
C ALA A 113 12.97 -11.90 -0.45
N ASN A 114 12.68 -10.67 -0.11
CA ASN A 114 12.10 -9.65 -0.97
C ASN A 114 12.78 -8.29 -0.73
N ASP A 115 13.22 -7.64 -1.79
CA ASP A 115 13.97 -6.40 -1.74
C ASP A 115 13.13 -5.25 -2.33
N PHE A 116 13.19 -4.09 -1.67
CA PHE A 116 12.48 -2.90 -2.11
C PHE A 116 13.41 -1.69 -2.15
N GLU A 117 13.33 -0.91 -3.22
CA GLU A 117 13.82 0.47 -3.16
C GLU A 117 12.80 1.32 -2.41
N VAL A 118 13.27 2.04 -1.37
CA VAL A 118 12.43 2.91 -0.56
C VAL A 118 12.61 4.36 -1.02
N ILE A 119 11.48 5.00 -1.30
CA ILE A 119 11.43 6.40 -1.71
C ILE A 119 10.47 7.14 -0.78
N GLN A 120 10.95 8.15 -0.08
CA GLN A 120 10.09 9.03 0.72
C GLN A 120 9.27 9.93 -0.21
N THR A 121 7.95 9.96 -0.04
CA THR A 121 7.01 10.73 -0.86
C THR A 121 6.51 11.98 -0.15
N SER A 122 6.45 11.95 1.17
CA SER A 122 6.05 13.07 2.04
C SER A 122 6.72 12.93 3.41
N GLY A 123 6.37 13.76 4.38
CA GLY A 123 6.87 13.66 5.76
C GLY A 123 6.59 12.28 6.37
N ASN A 124 5.39 11.73 6.15
CA ASN A 124 4.95 10.43 6.65
C ASN A 124 4.64 9.43 5.53
N GLY A 125 5.01 9.68 4.28
CA GLY A 125 4.71 8.82 3.15
C GLY A 125 5.95 8.11 2.63
N LEU A 126 5.83 6.80 2.35
CA LEU A 126 6.84 5.98 1.68
C LEU A 126 6.27 5.31 0.44
N LYS A 127 7.16 4.99 -0.46
CA LYS A 127 6.91 4.16 -1.62
C LYS A 127 7.92 3.03 -1.62
N LEU A 128 7.43 1.80 -1.63
CA LEU A 128 8.22 0.57 -1.73
C LEU A 128 8.13 0.04 -3.15
N VAL A 129 9.20 0.20 -3.91
CA VAL A 129 9.31 -0.34 -5.27
C VAL A 129 9.95 -1.70 -5.19
N SER A 130 9.22 -2.76 -5.52
CA SER A 130 9.78 -4.11 -5.52
C SER A 130 10.91 -4.23 -6.55
N LEU A 131 12.03 -4.80 -6.15
CA LEU A 131 13.15 -5.09 -7.04
C LEU A 131 13.00 -6.46 -7.71
N ASN A 132 12.07 -7.28 -7.25
CA ASN A 132 11.84 -8.63 -7.74
C ASN A 132 10.64 -8.74 -8.68
N THR A 133 9.70 -7.80 -8.58
CA THR A 133 8.47 -7.74 -9.38
C THR A 133 8.27 -6.33 -9.93
N ASN A 134 7.19 -6.09 -10.69
CA ASN A 134 6.89 -4.76 -11.21
C ASN A 134 5.76 -4.08 -10.41
N VAL A 135 5.74 -4.30 -9.10
CA VAL A 135 4.73 -3.71 -8.21
C VAL A 135 5.34 -2.64 -7.31
N THR A 136 4.56 -1.65 -6.99
CA THR A 136 4.90 -0.57 -6.07
C THR A 136 3.79 -0.40 -5.06
N TYR A 137 4.15 -0.45 -3.79
CA TYR A 137 3.27 -0.21 -2.65
C TYR A 137 3.48 1.19 -2.09
N TYR A 138 2.42 1.79 -1.56
CA TYR A 138 2.45 3.08 -0.91
C TYR A 138 2.09 2.90 0.56
N LEU A 139 2.87 3.55 1.42
CA LEU A 139 2.75 3.43 2.86
C LEU A 139 2.59 4.81 3.48
N GLU A 140 1.77 4.89 4.51
CA GLU A 140 1.60 6.09 5.32
C GLU A 140 1.95 5.79 6.78
N GLY A 141 2.86 6.60 7.37
CA GLY A 141 3.36 6.42 8.73
C GLY A 141 2.44 7.04 9.77
N TYR A 142 2.20 6.30 10.84
CA TYR A 142 1.37 6.71 11.97
C TYR A 142 2.03 6.42 13.30
N PHE A 143 1.72 7.26 14.28
CA PHE A 143 1.93 6.92 15.68
C PHE A 143 0.74 6.11 16.17
N LYS A 144 1.00 5.01 16.85
CA LYS A 144 -0.03 4.08 17.34
C LYS A 144 -1.13 4.80 18.14
N SER A 145 -0.78 5.83 18.92
CA SER A 145 -1.74 6.59 19.73
C SER A 145 -2.76 7.40 18.91
N SER A 146 -2.50 7.62 17.64
CA SER A 146 -3.36 8.38 16.72
C SER A 146 -3.85 7.54 15.54
N PHE A 147 -3.54 6.24 15.53
CA PHE A 147 -3.94 5.35 14.46
C PHE A 147 -5.33 4.80 14.73
N ASP A 148 -6.22 4.97 13.77
CA ASP A 148 -7.59 4.48 13.83
C ASP A 148 -7.67 3.11 13.18
N TYR A 149 -7.69 2.06 14.01
CA TYR A 149 -7.78 0.69 13.52
C TYR A 149 -9.16 0.36 12.97
N ASP A 150 -10.21 1.03 13.44
CA ASP A 150 -11.56 0.78 12.96
C ASP A 150 -11.75 1.38 11.57
N GLN A 151 -11.17 2.56 11.31
CA GLN A 151 -11.19 3.18 9.98
C GLN A 151 -10.60 2.25 8.92
N ILE A 152 -9.50 1.54 9.22
CA ILE A 152 -8.89 0.60 8.29
C ILE A 152 -9.85 -0.52 7.89
N PHE A 153 -10.67 -0.99 8.83
CA PHE A 153 -11.66 -2.01 8.51
C PHE A 153 -12.57 -1.54 7.37
N TYR A 154 -13.13 -0.35 7.48
CA TYR A 154 -14.05 0.19 6.48
C TYR A 154 -13.36 0.52 5.16
N GLU A 155 -12.17 1.10 5.21
CA GLU A 155 -11.40 1.43 4.00
C GLU A 155 -10.96 0.20 3.21
N ASN A 156 -10.83 -0.97 3.87
CA ASN A 156 -10.34 -2.19 3.24
C ASN A 156 -11.38 -3.30 3.15
N ILE A 157 -12.64 -3.09 3.54
CA ILE A 157 -13.66 -4.12 3.44
C ILE A 157 -13.90 -4.56 2.00
N GLU A 158 -13.76 -3.66 1.02
CA GLU A 158 -13.82 -4.01 -0.40
C GLU A 158 -12.73 -4.99 -0.78
N TYR A 159 -11.50 -4.75 -0.31
CA TYR A 159 -10.38 -5.65 -0.51
C TYR A 159 -10.67 -7.05 0.04
N PHE A 160 -11.28 -7.14 1.23
CA PHE A 160 -11.70 -8.41 1.81
C PHE A 160 -12.73 -9.14 0.98
N LEU A 161 -13.71 -8.42 0.49
CA LEU A 161 -14.73 -9.01 -0.35
C LEU A 161 -14.13 -9.62 -1.63
N GLN A 162 -13.05 -9.01 -2.12
CA GLN A 162 -12.34 -9.42 -3.34
C GLN A 162 -11.23 -10.46 -3.11
N GLU A 163 -10.88 -10.77 -1.86
CA GLU A 163 -9.78 -11.70 -1.54
C GLU A 163 -10.03 -13.12 -2.02
N TYR A 164 -11.29 -13.53 -2.06
CA TYR A 164 -11.68 -14.88 -2.45
C TYR A 164 -12.35 -14.89 -3.82
N VAL A 165 -12.16 -15.98 -4.55
CA VAL A 165 -12.82 -16.20 -5.86
C VAL A 165 -14.34 -16.21 -5.77
N GLY A 166 -14.89 -16.45 -4.58
CA GLY A 166 -16.31 -16.37 -4.28
C GLY A 166 -16.62 -16.71 -2.84
N TRP A 167 -17.78 -16.32 -2.42
CA TRP A 167 -18.35 -16.49 -1.09
C TRP A 167 -19.57 -17.38 -1.16
N GLU A 168 -19.67 -18.37 -0.27
CA GLU A 168 -20.83 -19.25 -0.16
C GLU A 168 -21.64 -18.87 1.09
N LYS A 169 -22.95 -18.77 0.95
CA LYS A 169 -23.88 -18.51 2.05
C LYS A 169 -23.89 -19.71 3.01
N THR A 170 -23.43 -19.50 4.24
CA THR A 170 -23.43 -20.54 5.28
C THR A 170 -24.64 -20.45 6.22
N PHE A 171 -25.29 -19.29 6.28
CA PHE A 171 -26.41 -19.03 7.18
C PHE A 171 -27.29 -17.92 6.63
N ALA A 172 -28.60 -18.03 6.84
CA ALA A 172 -29.56 -16.95 6.65
C ALA A 172 -30.43 -16.84 7.89
N SER A 173 -30.67 -15.60 8.36
CA SER A 173 -31.62 -15.33 9.44
C SER A 173 -33.05 -15.67 9.01
N ALA A 174 -33.81 -16.26 9.92
CA ALA A 174 -35.26 -16.46 9.70
C ALA A 174 -36.09 -15.17 9.93
N THR A 175 -35.45 -14.09 10.36
CA THR A 175 -36.08 -12.81 10.66
C THR A 175 -35.70 -11.78 9.59
N GLY A 176 -36.69 -11.02 9.15
CA GLY A 176 -36.52 -9.99 8.13
C GLY A 176 -37.70 -9.95 7.16
N VAL A 177 -37.58 -9.07 6.18
CA VAL A 177 -38.56 -9.00 5.07
C VAL A 177 -37.95 -9.73 3.90
N ILE A 178 -38.67 -10.70 3.38
CA ILE A 178 -38.24 -11.45 2.18
C ILE A 178 -37.99 -10.46 1.02
N ASN A 179 -36.86 -10.58 0.38
CA ASN A 179 -36.47 -9.79 -0.77
C ASN A 179 -35.96 -10.71 -1.92
N GLU A 180 -35.70 -10.12 -3.07
CA GLU A 180 -35.29 -10.84 -4.26
C GLU A 180 -33.91 -11.50 -4.18
N PHE A 181 -33.07 -11.08 -3.21
CA PHE A 181 -31.72 -11.62 -3.01
C PHE A 181 -31.68 -12.77 -1.99
N ASP A 182 -32.80 -13.13 -1.38
CA ASP A 182 -32.83 -14.20 -0.36
C ASP A 182 -32.43 -15.57 -0.91
N ASN A 183 -32.62 -15.80 -2.21
CA ASN A 183 -32.28 -17.05 -2.88
C ASN A 183 -30.81 -17.17 -3.29
N GLU A 184 -30.05 -16.05 -3.29
CA GLU A 184 -28.65 -16.05 -3.65
C GLU A 184 -27.84 -16.91 -2.67
N ASN A 185 -27.08 -17.85 -3.20
CA ASN A 185 -26.26 -18.78 -2.44
C ASN A 185 -24.76 -18.49 -2.56
N TYR A 186 -24.37 -17.81 -3.64
CA TYR A 186 -22.98 -17.43 -3.89
C TYR A 186 -22.87 -15.96 -4.29
N LEU A 187 -21.77 -15.34 -3.86
CA LEU A 187 -21.34 -14.01 -4.26
C LEU A 187 -19.88 -14.05 -4.72
N ALA A 188 -19.53 -13.25 -5.71
CA ALA A 188 -18.13 -12.98 -6.07
C ALA A 188 -17.96 -11.49 -6.31
N PHE A 189 -16.89 -10.92 -5.78
CA PHE A 189 -16.54 -9.52 -5.95
C PHE A 189 -15.30 -9.44 -6.81
N THR A 190 -15.33 -8.62 -7.86
CA THR A 190 -14.23 -8.56 -8.82
C THR A 190 -13.32 -7.36 -8.54
N PRO A 191 -12.00 -7.55 -8.61
CA PRO A 191 -11.06 -6.46 -8.40
C PRO A 191 -10.95 -5.49 -9.59
N GLU A 192 -11.44 -5.88 -10.78
CA GLU A 192 -11.19 -5.12 -12.01
C GLU A 192 -11.81 -3.73 -12.01
N ASN A 193 -12.97 -3.58 -11.37
CA ASN A 193 -13.70 -2.31 -11.33
C ASN A 193 -13.94 -1.78 -9.92
N LEU A 194 -13.48 -2.48 -8.90
CA LEU A 194 -13.69 -2.16 -7.48
C LEU A 194 -15.17 -2.11 -7.03
N THR A 195 -16.12 -2.28 -7.96
CA THR A 195 -17.55 -2.08 -7.71
C THR A 195 -18.45 -3.13 -8.36
N THR A 196 -17.89 -4.15 -8.99
CA THR A 196 -18.70 -5.20 -9.64
C THR A 196 -18.79 -6.44 -8.76
N PHE A 197 -19.99 -6.96 -8.58
CA PHE A 197 -20.23 -8.27 -7.98
C PHE A 197 -21.06 -9.15 -8.89
N TYR A 198 -20.92 -10.45 -8.68
CA TYR A 198 -21.73 -11.49 -9.26
C TYR A 198 -22.47 -12.25 -8.16
N SER A 199 -23.66 -12.75 -8.46
CA SER A 199 -24.38 -13.63 -7.57
C SER A 199 -24.99 -14.82 -8.30
N SER A 200 -25.31 -15.88 -7.54
CA SER A 200 -25.87 -17.12 -8.08
C SER A 200 -26.83 -17.78 -7.11
N GLU A 201 -27.90 -18.33 -7.67
CA GLU A 201 -28.89 -19.16 -6.96
C GLU A 201 -28.55 -20.68 -7.01
N ASP A 202 -27.41 -21.06 -7.59
CA ASP A 202 -26.95 -22.45 -7.65
C ASP A 202 -26.93 -23.11 -6.27
N ASP A 203 -27.12 -24.43 -6.23
CA ASP A 203 -27.20 -25.21 -4.98
C ASP A 203 -25.90 -25.08 -4.15
N LEU A 204 -26.06 -24.95 -2.83
CA LEU A 204 -24.92 -24.90 -1.88
C LEU A 204 -24.01 -26.12 -2.01
N GLY A 205 -22.73 -25.94 -1.84
CA GLY A 205 -21.70 -27.00 -1.89
C GLY A 205 -21.21 -27.30 -3.31
N MET A 206 -21.54 -26.49 -4.30
CA MET A 206 -20.98 -26.63 -5.64
C MET A 206 -19.52 -26.14 -5.68
N ASN A 207 -18.75 -26.72 -6.61
CA ASN A 207 -17.41 -26.21 -6.89
C ASN A 207 -17.54 -24.83 -7.55
N ILE A 208 -16.80 -23.86 -7.04
CA ILE A 208 -16.83 -22.47 -7.49
C ILE A 208 -16.60 -22.32 -9.00
N ASP A 209 -15.77 -23.17 -9.60
CA ASP A 209 -15.46 -23.18 -11.04
C ASP A 209 -16.66 -23.60 -11.90
N LEU A 210 -17.71 -24.16 -11.29
CA LEU A 210 -18.92 -24.66 -11.98
C LEU A 210 -20.13 -23.78 -11.71
N ILE A 211 -20.02 -22.75 -10.90
CA ILE A 211 -21.11 -21.83 -10.56
C ILE A 211 -21.54 -21.07 -11.81
N ASN A 212 -22.87 -21.08 -12.04
CA ASN A 212 -23.47 -20.21 -13.04
C ASN A 212 -23.81 -18.85 -12.39
N TRP A 213 -23.10 -17.82 -12.77
CA TRP A 213 -23.35 -16.47 -12.26
C TRP A 213 -24.58 -15.86 -12.95
N ASP A 214 -25.72 -15.95 -12.28
CA ASP A 214 -27.00 -15.54 -12.84
C ASP A 214 -27.17 -14.04 -12.95
N TYR A 215 -26.56 -13.30 -12.02
CA TYR A 215 -26.69 -11.86 -11.88
C TYR A 215 -25.33 -11.17 -11.81
N VAL A 216 -25.30 -9.96 -12.31
CA VAL A 216 -24.17 -9.03 -12.19
C VAL A 216 -24.70 -7.67 -11.76
N GLY A 217 -24.04 -7.06 -10.77
CA GLY A 217 -24.44 -5.76 -10.23
C GLY A 217 -23.23 -4.92 -9.79
N GLY A 218 -23.54 -3.72 -9.33
CA GLY A 218 -22.57 -2.86 -8.66
C GLY A 218 -22.78 -2.88 -7.15
N TYR A 219 -21.72 -2.68 -6.39
CA TYR A 219 -21.78 -2.52 -4.94
C TYR A 219 -20.96 -1.31 -4.52
N GLU A 220 -21.24 -0.82 -3.34
CA GLU A 220 -20.49 0.24 -2.68
C GLU A 220 -20.49 -0.06 -1.18
N VAL A 221 -19.35 0.10 -0.53
CA VAL A 221 -19.22 -0.05 0.91
C VAL A 221 -19.37 1.32 1.54
N PHE A 222 -20.30 1.45 2.48
CA PHE A 222 -20.53 2.69 3.21
C PHE A 222 -20.12 2.51 4.67
N ASP A 223 -19.30 3.42 5.16
CA ASP A 223 -19.15 3.63 6.59
C ASP A 223 -20.39 4.36 7.11
N VAL A 224 -21.19 3.66 7.91
CA VAL A 224 -22.41 4.21 8.50
C VAL A 224 -22.26 4.28 10.00
N GLU A 225 -21.98 5.47 10.51
CA GLU A 225 -21.78 5.76 11.93
C GLU A 225 -22.89 5.13 12.82
N GLY A 226 -22.50 4.38 13.82
CA GLY A 226 -23.39 3.71 14.77
C GLY A 226 -23.84 2.30 14.35
N TYR A 227 -23.29 1.74 13.27
CA TYR A 227 -23.54 0.38 12.80
C TYR A 227 -22.25 -0.46 12.73
N GLU A 228 -21.21 -0.01 13.44
CA GLU A 228 -19.86 -0.64 13.45
C GLU A 228 -19.78 -1.91 14.34
N ASN A 229 -20.92 -2.60 14.64
CA ASN A 229 -20.94 -3.79 15.51
C ASN A 229 -21.43 -5.03 14.78
#